data_f7df73d1fd468615f5b8b8db71c3979b
#
_entry.id   f7df73d1fd468615f5b8b8db71c3979b
#
_cell.length_a   1.000
_cell.length_b   1.000
_cell.length_c   1.000
_cell.angle_alpha   90.00
_cell.angle_beta   90.00
_cell.angle_gamma   90.00
#
_symmetry.space_group_name_H-M   'P 1'
#
loop_
_entity.id
_entity.type
_entity.pdbx_description
1 polymer ?
#
loop_
_entity_poly.entity_id
_entity_poly.type
_entity_poly.pdbx_seq_one_letter_code
_entity_poly.pdbx_strand_id
1 'polypeptide(L)'
;PQEADRLFDAVRQMADQDHSVILVSHKMEEILSNTDRVTVLRGGRNVGTLGTSETDAAELAKMMVGSEHLPEAIQRVVGQFADKDLVLSIRELEVEGDRGTPAVDGASLDVVAGQIVGVAGVAGNGQREFQQAIAGQRQVSSGSIMLGGRDVTHLGSASRSRSGLAYVPE
;
A
#
# COMPACT_ATOMS: atom_id res chain seq x y z
N PRO A 1 1.13 2.40 15.33
CA PRO A 1 0.06 3.00 16.16
C PRO A 1 0.62 3.73 17.37
N GLN A 2 1.31 3.06 18.29
CA GLN A 2 1.78 3.65 19.56
C GLN A 2 2.75 4.84 19.42
N GLU A 3 3.54 4.91 18.35
CA GLU A 3 4.45 6.05 18.12
C GLU A 3 3.68 7.27 17.60
N ALA A 4 2.68 7.06 16.76
CA ALA A 4 1.82 8.14 16.27
C ALA A 4 1.00 8.74 17.43
N ASP A 5 0.45 7.92 18.33
CA ASP A 5 -0.32 8.37 19.49
C ASP A 5 0.52 9.28 20.39
N ARG A 6 1.77 8.88 20.68
CA ARG A 6 2.71 9.68 21.48
C ARG A 6 3.05 11.02 20.83
N LEU A 7 3.20 11.02 19.50
CA LEU A 7 3.45 12.25 18.76
C LEU A 7 2.26 13.21 18.89
N PHE A 8 1.05 12.71 18.71
CA PHE A 8 -0.15 13.55 18.81
C PHE A 8 -0.43 14.04 20.24
N ASP A 9 -0.10 13.24 21.26
CA ASP A 9 -0.15 13.70 22.65
C ASP A 9 0.82 14.85 22.89
N ALA A 10 2.05 14.78 22.36
CA ALA A 10 3.02 15.87 22.45
C ALA A 10 2.55 17.13 21.70
N VAL A 11 1.97 16.97 20.52
CA VAL A 11 1.40 18.07 19.73
C VAL A 11 0.27 18.76 20.48
N ARG A 12 -0.62 18.01 21.13
CA ARG A 12 -1.69 18.58 21.97
C ARG A 12 -1.14 19.35 23.16
N GLN A 13 -0.14 18.81 23.86
CA GLN A 13 0.53 19.52 24.96
C GLN A 13 1.15 20.85 24.51
N MET A 14 1.71 20.91 23.29
CA MET A 14 2.22 22.17 22.74
C MET A 14 1.09 23.16 22.45
N ALA A 15 -0.03 22.70 21.92
CA ALA A 15 -1.20 23.54 21.68
C ALA A 15 -1.79 24.09 22.98
N ASP A 16 -1.83 23.30 24.05
CA ASP A 16 -2.28 23.70 25.37
C ASP A 16 -1.36 24.77 26.03
N GLN A 17 -0.13 24.93 25.52
CA GLN A 17 0.84 25.96 25.91
C GLN A 17 0.84 27.16 24.96
N ASP A 18 -0.27 27.44 24.30
CA ASP A 18 -0.45 28.54 23.34
C ASP A 18 0.47 28.47 22.09
N HIS A 19 1.02 27.29 21.76
CA HIS A 19 1.73 27.09 20.50
C HIS A 19 0.77 26.70 19.38
N SER A 20 1.02 27.23 18.17
CA SER A 20 0.28 26.82 16.97
C SER A 20 1.09 25.76 16.22
N VAL A 21 0.42 24.70 15.80
CA VAL A 21 1.03 23.58 15.09
C VAL A 21 0.39 23.43 13.70
N ILE A 22 1.22 23.23 12.69
CA ILE A 22 0.77 22.87 11.34
C ILE A 22 1.14 21.41 11.11
N LEU A 23 0.10 20.57 10.95
CA LEU A 23 0.25 19.16 10.60
C LEU A 23 0.04 18.99 9.10
N VAL A 24 1.00 18.37 8.42
CA VAL A 24 0.86 17.97 7.00
C VAL A 24 0.78 16.45 6.92
N SER A 25 -0.35 15.94 6.51
CA SER A 25 -0.61 14.51 6.38
C SER A 25 -1.59 14.26 5.22
N HIS A 26 -1.59 13.05 4.68
CA HIS A 26 -2.60 12.56 3.75
C HIS A 26 -3.51 11.50 4.39
N LYS A 27 -3.32 11.21 5.67
CA LYS A 27 -4.13 10.28 6.44
C LYS A 27 -5.28 11.01 7.10
N MET A 28 -6.49 10.80 6.59
CA MET A 28 -7.71 11.51 7.01
C MET A 28 -7.99 11.34 8.51
N GLU A 29 -7.79 10.13 9.05
CA GLU A 29 -8.02 9.84 10.45
C GLU A 29 -7.10 10.67 11.37
N GLU A 30 -5.81 10.82 11.00
CA GLU A 30 -4.86 11.64 11.75
C GLU A 30 -5.28 13.11 11.76
N ILE A 31 -5.74 13.62 10.61
CA ILE A 31 -6.20 15.02 10.47
C ILE A 31 -7.46 15.24 11.28
N LEU A 32 -8.51 14.44 11.06
CA LEU A 32 -9.81 14.63 11.69
C LEU A 32 -9.77 14.47 13.21
N SER A 33 -8.88 13.61 13.72
CA SER A 33 -8.77 13.34 15.16
C SER A 33 -7.86 14.31 15.92
N ASN A 34 -6.95 15.03 15.22
CA ASN A 34 -5.88 15.76 15.89
C ASN A 34 -5.74 17.23 15.47
N THR A 35 -6.65 17.75 14.65
CA THR A 35 -6.60 19.17 14.22
C THR A 35 -7.96 19.84 14.34
N ASP A 36 -7.97 21.17 14.51
CA ASP A 36 -9.19 21.96 14.61
C ASP A 36 -9.71 22.38 13.23
N ARG A 37 -8.80 22.51 12.27
CA ARG A 37 -9.08 23.02 10.92
C ARG A 37 -8.19 22.34 9.90
N VAL A 38 -8.75 21.99 8.78
CA VAL A 38 -8.04 21.41 7.64
C VAL A 38 -8.11 22.30 6.42
N THR A 39 -6.97 22.48 5.77
CA THR A 39 -6.88 23.14 4.45
C THR A 39 -6.46 22.11 3.41
N VAL A 40 -7.27 21.93 2.40
CA VAL A 40 -7.00 20.96 1.33
C VAL A 40 -6.25 21.62 0.19
N LEU A 41 -5.11 21.06 -0.19
CA LEU A 41 -4.31 21.49 -1.32
C LEU A 41 -4.46 20.50 -2.48
N ARG A 42 -4.68 21.02 -3.69
CA ARG A 42 -4.70 20.23 -4.92
C ARG A 42 -4.05 21.01 -6.06
N GLY A 43 -3.06 20.39 -6.72
CA GLY A 43 -2.32 21.04 -7.79
C GLY A 43 -1.62 22.35 -7.36
N GLY A 44 -1.15 22.41 -6.10
CA GLY A 44 -0.51 23.60 -5.54
C GLY A 44 -1.46 24.73 -5.16
N ARG A 45 -2.78 24.51 -5.20
CA ARG A 45 -3.79 25.52 -4.87
C ARG A 45 -4.62 25.08 -3.67
N ASN A 46 -4.99 26.05 -2.83
CA ASN A 46 -6.00 25.83 -1.79
C ASN A 46 -7.37 25.65 -2.46
N VAL A 47 -7.99 24.46 -2.27
CA VAL A 47 -9.32 24.13 -2.80
C VAL A 47 -10.42 24.27 -1.75
N GLY A 48 -10.07 24.41 -0.48
CA GLY A 48 -11.00 24.66 0.61
C GLY A 48 -10.34 24.57 1.97
N THR A 49 -10.95 25.25 2.94
CA THR A 49 -10.57 25.22 4.36
C THR A 49 -11.84 25.00 5.17
N LEU A 50 -11.85 23.95 6.00
CA LEU A 50 -13.00 23.51 6.80
C LEU A 50 -12.58 23.29 8.25
N GLY A 51 -13.53 23.45 9.18
CA GLY A 51 -13.41 22.91 10.53
C GLY A 51 -13.45 21.39 10.50
N THR A 52 -12.59 20.73 11.28
CA THR A 52 -12.56 19.24 11.28
C THR A 52 -13.83 18.65 11.90
N SER A 53 -14.54 19.38 12.72
CA SER A 53 -15.85 19.00 13.26
C SER A 53 -17.01 19.14 12.26
N GLU A 54 -16.78 19.81 11.12
CA GLU A 54 -17.79 20.12 10.11
C GLU A 54 -17.64 19.31 8.82
N THR A 55 -16.65 18.40 8.78
CA THR A 55 -16.31 17.59 7.60
C THR A 55 -16.01 16.15 7.96
N ASP A 56 -15.94 15.28 6.97
CA ASP A 56 -15.59 13.88 7.11
C ASP A 56 -14.51 13.43 6.12
N ALA A 57 -14.03 12.19 6.29
CA ALA A 57 -13.00 11.62 5.44
C ALA A 57 -13.41 11.53 3.96
N ALA A 58 -14.71 11.32 3.68
CA ALA A 58 -15.22 11.20 2.31
C ALA A 58 -15.21 12.55 1.61
N GLU A 59 -15.63 13.62 2.30
CA GLU A 59 -15.62 14.99 1.78
C GLU A 59 -14.18 15.46 1.53
N LEU A 60 -13.27 15.24 2.48
CA LEU A 60 -11.86 15.58 2.31
C LEU A 60 -11.22 14.83 1.14
N ALA A 61 -11.49 13.53 1.00
CA ALA A 61 -11.03 12.73 -0.12
C ALA A 61 -11.55 13.28 -1.45
N LYS A 62 -12.84 13.65 -1.51
CA LYS A 62 -13.45 14.27 -2.70
C LYS A 62 -12.79 15.60 -3.07
N MET A 63 -12.47 16.44 -2.08
CA MET A 63 -11.77 17.70 -2.32
C MET A 63 -10.34 17.47 -2.82
N MET A 64 -9.63 16.47 -2.28
CA MET A 64 -8.25 16.14 -2.68
C MET A 64 -8.17 15.60 -4.10
N VAL A 65 -9.07 14.70 -4.48
CA VAL A 65 -9.05 14.02 -5.79
C VAL A 65 -9.78 14.86 -6.85
N GLY A 66 -10.84 15.57 -6.47
CA GLY A 66 -11.76 16.28 -7.37
C GLY A 66 -12.96 15.42 -7.76
N SER A 67 -14.09 16.09 -7.97
CA SER A 67 -15.37 15.41 -8.24
C SER A 67 -15.44 14.63 -9.56
N GLU A 68 -14.51 14.86 -10.47
CA GLU A 68 -14.47 14.19 -11.78
C GLU A 68 -13.79 12.81 -11.76
N HIS A 69 -13.15 12.44 -10.64
CA HIS A 69 -12.30 11.25 -10.56
C HIS A 69 -12.60 10.35 -9.36
N LEU A 70 -13.72 10.51 -8.68
CA LEU A 70 -14.17 9.47 -7.78
C LEU A 70 -14.65 8.31 -8.64
N PRO A 71 -13.95 7.16 -8.70
CA PRO A 71 -14.53 5.97 -9.29
C PRO A 71 -15.84 5.73 -8.52
N GLU A 72 -16.94 5.55 -9.23
CA GLU A 72 -18.13 4.92 -8.63
C GLU A 72 -17.62 3.75 -7.83
N ALA A 73 -18.06 3.64 -6.57
CA ALA A 73 -17.58 2.62 -5.66
C ALA A 73 -17.48 1.30 -6.42
N ILE A 74 -16.25 0.84 -6.66
CA ILE A 74 -16.03 -0.41 -7.37
C ILE A 74 -16.75 -1.45 -6.54
N GLN A 75 -17.93 -1.86 -6.99
CA GLN A 75 -18.64 -2.95 -6.35
C GLN A 75 -17.68 -4.13 -6.40
N ARG A 76 -17.18 -4.50 -5.22
CA ARG A 76 -16.37 -5.72 -5.07
C ARG A 76 -17.20 -6.86 -5.65
N VAL A 77 -16.81 -7.35 -6.81
CA VAL A 77 -17.28 -8.63 -7.30
C VAL A 77 -16.63 -9.68 -6.40
N VAL A 78 -17.32 -10.00 -5.32
CA VAL A 78 -16.92 -11.07 -4.41
C VAL A 78 -17.21 -12.38 -5.12
N GLY A 79 -16.12 -13.10 -5.54
CA GLY A 79 -16.22 -14.54 -5.56
C GLY A 79 -16.66 -15.23 -6.84
N GLN A 80 -16.14 -14.89 -8.01
CA GLN A 80 -16.25 -15.78 -9.19
C GLN A 80 -14.85 -16.03 -9.81
N PHE A 81 -13.96 -16.63 -9.01
CA PHE A 81 -12.60 -16.92 -9.46
C PHE A 81 -12.33 -18.42 -9.65
N ALA A 82 -13.30 -19.30 -9.31
CA ALA A 82 -13.11 -20.75 -9.30
C ALA A 82 -12.72 -21.35 -10.68
N ASP A 83 -13.21 -20.73 -11.76
CA ASP A 83 -12.96 -21.20 -13.14
C ASP A 83 -11.99 -20.28 -13.92
N LYS A 84 -11.23 -19.44 -13.21
CA LYS A 84 -10.28 -18.51 -13.84
C LYS A 84 -8.89 -19.10 -13.94
N ASP A 85 -8.19 -18.73 -15.01
CA ASP A 85 -6.81 -19.15 -15.22
C ASP A 85 -5.89 -18.64 -14.13
N LEU A 86 -5.01 -19.51 -13.63
CA LEU A 86 -3.96 -19.19 -12.69
C LEU A 86 -2.87 -18.40 -13.42
N VAL A 87 -2.70 -17.12 -13.06
CA VAL A 87 -1.71 -16.23 -13.71
C VAL A 87 -0.42 -16.10 -12.94
N LEU A 88 -0.47 -16.16 -11.61
CA LEU A 88 0.73 -16.18 -10.77
C LEU A 88 0.56 -17.28 -9.71
N SER A 89 1.58 -18.10 -9.55
CA SER A 89 1.65 -19.11 -8.51
C SER A 89 3.01 -19.03 -7.83
N ILE A 90 3.01 -18.89 -6.52
CA ILE A 90 4.19 -18.86 -5.66
C ILE A 90 4.06 -20.04 -4.71
N ARG A 91 5.14 -20.81 -4.56
CA ARG A 91 5.19 -21.99 -3.67
C ARG A 91 6.42 -21.94 -2.81
N GLU A 92 6.20 -22.05 -1.48
CA GLU A 92 7.24 -22.17 -0.46
C GLU A 92 8.40 -21.17 -0.68
N LEU A 93 8.07 -19.92 -1.00
CA LEU A 93 9.05 -18.91 -1.35
C LEU A 93 9.85 -18.49 -0.12
N GLU A 94 11.18 -18.63 -0.21
CA GLU A 94 12.11 -18.11 0.76
C GLU A 94 12.99 -17.03 0.14
N VAL A 95 13.18 -15.92 0.86
CA VAL A 95 13.98 -14.79 0.41
C VAL A 95 14.80 -14.24 1.55
N GLU A 96 16.09 -14.04 1.32
CA GLU A 96 16.97 -13.39 2.28
C GLU A 96 16.80 -11.85 2.25
N GLY A 97 16.82 -11.25 3.44
CA GLY A 97 16.88 -9.81 3.64
C GLY A 97 18.29 -9.25 3.42
N ASP A 98 18.42 -7.94 3.51
CA ASP A 98 19.68 -7.22 3.29
C ASP A 98 20.80 -7.59 4.31
N ARG A 99 20.42 -8.21 5.44
CA ARG A 99 21.36 -8.64 6.50
C ARG A 99 21.69 -10.14 6.46
N GLY A 100 21.29 -10.86 5.39
CA GLY A 100 21.49 -12.30 5.28
C GLY A 100 20.61 -13.12 6.23
N THR A 101 19.55 -12.52 6.78
CA THR A 101 18.54 -13.22 7.57
C THR A 101 17.30 -13.49 6.71
N PRO A 102 16.55 -14.58 6.95
CA PRO A 102 15.30 -14.83 6.25
C PRO A 102 14.34 -13.65 6.43
N ALA A 103 13.89 -13.07 5.33
CA ALA A 103 12.88 -12.00 5.31
C ALA A 103 11.52 -12.53 4.87
N VAL A 104 11.52 -13.55 4.01
CA VAL A 104 10.33 -14.32 3.62
C VAL A 104 10.66 -15.78 3.87
N ASP A 105 9.78 -16.50 4.55
CA ASP A 105 9.96 -17.89 4.98
C ASP A 105 8.71 -18.70 4.58
N GLY A 106 8.83 -19.49 3.52
CA GLY A 106 7.81 -20.43 3.06
C GLY A 106 6.52 -19.79 2.52
N ALA A 107 6.57 -18.56 1.97
CA ALA A 107 5.37 -17.89 1.48
C ALA A 107 4.80 -18.54 0.24
N SER A 108 3.49 -18.81 0.25
CA SER A 108 2.74 -19.38 -0.88
C SER A 108 1.54 -18.50 -1.22
N LEU A 109 1.30 -18.27 -2.51
CA LEU A 109 0.22 -17.40 -3.01
C LEU A 109 -0.19 -17.82 -4.42
N ASP A 110 -1.49 -17.82 -4.68
CA ASP A 110 -2.06 -17.96 -6.01
C ASP A 110 -2.84 -16.70 -6.39
N VAL A 111 -2.68 -16.26 -7.63
CA VAL A 111 -3.44 -15.17 -8.22
C VAL A 111 -4.03 -15.62 -9.55
N VAL A 112 -5.33 -15.49 -9.68
CA VAL A 112 -6.04 -15.85 -10.92
C VAL A 112 -6.39 -14.62 -11.74
N ALA A 113 -6.72 -14.82 -12.99
CA ALA A 113 -7.04 -13.74 -13.94
C ALA A 113 -8.20 -12.86 -13.42
N GLY A 114 -7.99 -11.53 -13.44
CA GLY A 114 -8.95 -10.53 -12.98
C GLY A 114 -9.04 -10.36 -11.46
N GLN A 115 -8.23 -11.09 -10.68
CA GLN A 115 -8.18 -10.97 -9.22
C GLN A 115 -7.25 -9.83 -8.78
N ILE A 116 -7.64 -9.10 -7.75
CA ILE A 116 -6.76 -8.17 -7.01
C ILE A 116 -6.47 -8.79 -5.65
N VAL A 117 -5.20 -9.05 -5.38
CA VAL A 117 -4.73 -9.61 -4.10
C VAL A 117 -3.98 -8.53 -3.33
N GLY A 118 -4.43 -8.25 -2.10
CA GLY A 118 -3.74 -7.36 -1.16
C GLY A 118 -2.77 -8.14 -0.28
N VAL A 119 -1.54 -7.65 -0.17
CA VAL A 119 -0.56 -8.16 0.80
C VAL A 119 -0.40 -7.14 1.90
N ALA A 120 -0.75 -7.50 3.13
CA ALA A 120 -0.70 -6.63 4.29
C ALA A 120 0.30 -7.16 5.32
N GLY A 121 0.93 -6.24 6.04
CA GLY A 121 1.84 -6.57 7.13
C GLY A 121 2.40 -5.30 7.77
N VAL A 122 2.98 -5.43 8.95
CA VAL A 122 3.70 -4.33 9.60
C VAL A 122 5.01 -4.09 8.86
N ALA A 123 5.43 -2.84 8.76
CA ALA A 123 6.70 -2.47 8.11
C ALA A 123 7.88 -3.32 8.66
N GLY A 124 8.68 -3.86 7.76
CA GLY A 124 9.82 -4.70 8.13
C GLY A 124 9.53 -6.22 8.20
N ASN A 125 8.32 -6.66 7.88
CA ASN A 125 7.95 -8.09 7.89
C ASN A 125 8.12 -8.77 6.52
N GLY A 126 9.04 -8.28 5.68
CA GLY A 126 9.42 -8.96 4.43
C GLY A 126 8.59 -8.61 3.20
N GLN A 127 7.61 -7.68 3.29
CA GLN A 127 6.79 -7.30 2.13
C GLN A 127 7.63 -6.74 0.98
N ARG A 128 8.64 -5.93 1.30
CA ARG A 128 9.57 -5.38 0.31
C ARG A 128 10.37 -6.48 -0.39
N GLU A 129 10.90 -7.40 0.39
CA GLU A 129 11.69 -8.53 -0.12
C GLU A 129 10.83 -9.47 -0.95
N PHE A 130 9.59 -9.73 -0.51
CA PHE A 130 8.61 -10.52 -1.25
C PHE A 130 8.28 -9.91 -2.61
N GLN A 131 7.92 -8.62 -2.66
CA GLN A 131 7.61 -7.96 -3.92
C GLN A 131 8.83 -7.85 -4.84
N GLN A 132 10.05 -7.59 -4.30
CA GLN A 132 11.28 -7.57 -5.06
C GLN A 132 11.62 -8.94 -5.67
N ALA A 133 11.37 -10.03 -4.92
CA ALA A 133 11.53 -11.40 -5.42
C ALA A 133 10.54 -11.68 -6.56
N ILE A 134 9.27 -11.29 -6.44
CA ILE A 134 8.28 -11.43 -7.52
C ILE A 134 8.69 -10.60 -8.74
N ALA A 135 9.20 -9.39 -8.54
CA ALA A 135 9.65 -8.52 -9.62
C ALA A 135 10.97 -8.97 -10.28
N GLY A 136 11.68 -9.97 -9.71
CA GLY A 136 12.98 -10.43 -10.21
C GLY A 136 14.12 -9.45 -9.94
N GLN A 137 13.98 -8.62 -8.91
CA GLN A 137 15.00 -7.68 -8.42
C GLN A 137 15.81 -8.26 -7.26
N ARG A 138 15.31 -9.32 -6.62
CA ARG A 138 15.97 -10.04 -5.52
C ARG A 138 15.99 -11.53 -5.85
N GLN A 139 17.07 -12.17 -5.47
CA GLN A 139 17.23 -13.62 -5.65
C GLN A 139 16.30 -14.38 -4.70
N VAL A 140 15.74 -15.46 -5.21
CA VAL A 140 14.95 -16.43 -4.44
C VAL A 140 15.93 -17.46 -3.86
N SER A 141 15.87 -17.69 -2.56
CA SER A 141 16.71 -18.66 -1.86
C SER A 141 16.15 -20.09 -2.04
N SER A 142 14.82 -20.23 -1.95
CA SER A 142 14.10 -21.50 -2.11
C SER A 142 12.68 -21.24 -2.61
N GLY A 143 12.01 -22.28 -3.08
CA GLY A 143 10.65 -22.20 -3.60
C GLY A 143 10.59 -21.89 -5.11
N SER A 144 9.41 -21.54 -5.60
CA SER A 144 9.20 -21.30 -7.02
C SER A 144 8.18 -20.20 -7.30
N ILE A 145 8.37 -19.52 -8.45
CA ILE A 145 7.45 -18.51 -8.97
C ILE A 145 7.08 -18.87 -10.40
N MET A 146 5.80 -19.15 -10.64
CA MET A 146 5.24 -19.46 -11.96
C MET A 146 4.40 -18.26 -12.44
N LEU A 147 4.62 -17.80 -13.65
CA LEU A 147 3.86 -16.72 -14.29
C LEU A 147 3.28 -17.22 -15.60
N GLY A 148 1.96 -17.26 -15.71
CA GLY A 148 1.26 -17.78 -16.87
C GLY A 148 1.70 -19.22 -17.25
N GLY A 149 1.92 -20.07 -16.24
CA GLY A 149 2.40 -21.44 -16.42
C GLY A 149 3.90 -21.58 -16.73
N ARG A 150 4.65 -20.48 -16.80
CA ARG A 150 6.09 -20.47 -17.05
C ARG A 150 6.86 -20.27 -15.75
N ASP A 151 7.87 -21.06 -15.51
CA ASP A 151 8.80 -20.83 -14.39
C ASP A 151 9.65 -19.58 -14.63
N VAL A 152 9.55 -18.63 -13.72
CA VAL A 152 10.29 -17.36 -13.74
C VAL A 152 11.16 -17.17 -12.49
N THR A 153 11.30 -18.20 -11.66
CA THR A 153 11.94 -18.15 -10.33
C THR A 153 13.30 -17.48 -10.36
N HIS A 154 14.14 -17.83 -11.31
CA HIS A 154 15.51 -17.28 -11.41
C HIS A 154 15.68 -16.27 -12.57
N LEU A 155 14.57 -15.83 -13.18
CA LEU A 155 14.63 -14.83 -14.23
C LEU A 155 14.69 -13.41 -13.62
N GLY A 156 15.56 -12.56 -14.18
CA GLY A 156 15.61 -11.14 -13.81
C GLY A 156 14.39 -10.35 -14.30
N SER A 157 14.23 -9.14 -13.77
CA SER A 157 13.07 -8.26 -13.97
C SER A 157 12.73 -8.00 -15.46
N ALA A 158 13.75 -7.79 -16.33
CA ALA A 158 13.52 -7.58 -17.75
C ALA A 158 12.88 -8.79 -18.45
N SER A 159 13.22 -10.02 -18.03
CA SER A 159 12.62 -11.23 -18.58
C SER A 159 11.21 -11.47 -18.06
N ARG A 160 10.96 -11.19 -16.79
CA ARG A 160 9.61 -11.26 -16.19
C ARG A 160 8.68 -10.21 -16.78
N SER A 161 9.18 -9.00 -17.05
CA SER A 161 8.41 -7.96 -17.72
C SER A 161 7.99 -8.40 -19.13
N ARG A 162 8.88 -9.03 -19.92
CA ARG A 162 8.53 -9.62 -21.22
C ARG A 162 7.54 -10.78 -21.11
N SER A 163 7.46 -11.43 -19.97
CA SER A 163 6.47 -12.47 -19.68
C SER A 163 5.13 -11.92 -19.17
N GLY A 164 4.94 -10.59 -19.17
CA GLY A 164 3.67 -9.95 -18.82
C GLY A 164 3.59 -9.41 -17.39
N LEU A 165 4.69 -9.41 -16.61
CA LEU A 165 4.71 -8.82 -15.28
C LEU A 165 5.00 -7.32 -15.37
N ALA A 166 4.09 -6.48 -14.90
CA ALA A 166 4.33 -5.07 -14.65
C ALA A 166 4.65 -4.85 -13.16
N TYR A 167 5.60 -3.97 -12.86
CA TYR A 167 6.01 -3.65 -11.49
C TYR A 167 6.11 -2.14 -11.32
N VAL A 168 5.49 -1.62 -10.27
CA VAL A 168 5.58 -0.23 -9.84
C VAL A 168 6.29 -0.22 -8.48
N PRO A 169 7.53 0.25 -8.39
CA PRO A 169 8.25 0.35 -7.12
C PRO A 169 7.64 1.46 -6.23
N GLU A 170 7.84 1.31 -4.92
CA GLU A 170 7.58 2.37 -3.93
C GLU A 170 8.54 3.54 -4.07
#